data_c7cee7cd2072abae73074cb75862fe7a
#
_entry.id   c7cee7cd2072abae73074cb75862fe7a
#
_cell.length_a   1.000
_cell.length_b   1.000
_cell.length_c   1.000
_cell.angle_alpha   90.00
_cell.angle_beta   90.00
_cell.angle_gamma   90.00
#
_symmetry.space_group_name_H-M   'P 1'
#
loop_
_entity.id
_entity.type
_entity.pdbx_description
1 polymer ?
#
loop_
_entity_poly.entity_id
_entity_poly.type
_entity_poly.pdbx_seq_one_letter_code
_entity_poly.pdbx_strand_id
1 'polypeptide(L)'
;MDTKSVARWMLVELEKHGCLYQDDVVDHLVKSQNETFLRENADGNQVLNRALLNEFKKLTETNVVWVVPDRYWRFRVLEDETGRNARG
;
A
#
# COMPACT_ATOMS: atom_id res chain seq x y z
N MET A 1 16.22 -7.61 1.08
CA MET A 1 15.23 -6.55 0.77
C MET A 1 14.90 -5.81 2.06
N ASP A 2 14.92 -4.50 2.07
CA ASP A 2 14.60 -3.72 3.25
C ASP A 2 13.25 -3.00 3.07
N THR A 3 12.78 -2.34 4.12
CA THR A 3 11.49 -1.65 4.11
C THR A 3 11.41 -0.61 2.99
N LYS A 4 12.47 0.14 2.77
CA LYS A 4 12.50 1.17 1.72
C LYS A 4 12.45 0.56 0.32
N SER A 5 13.14 -0.55 0.11
CA SER A 5 13.11 -1.25 -1.19
C SER A 5 11.72 -1.78 -1.50
N VAL A 6 11.04 -2.34 -0.50
CA VAL A 6 9.67 -2.83 -0.68
C VAL A 6 8.72 -1.68 -0.99
N ALA A 7 8.85 -0.55 -0.27
CA ALA A 7 8.02 0.62 -0.53
C ALA A 7 8.21 1.16 -1.95
N ARG A 8 9.45 1.18 -2.43
CA ARG A 8 9.74 1.60 -3.82
C ARG A 8 9.15 0.65 -4.84
N TRP A 9 9.23 -0.67 -4.58
CA TRP A 9 8.61 -1.65 -5.45
C TRP A 9 7.10 -1.42 -5.53
N MET A 10 6.45 -1.13 -4.40
CA MET A 10 5.03 -0.81 -4.36
C MET A 10 4.71 0.41 -5.24
N LEU A 11 5.54 1.46 -5.15
CA LEU A 11 5.33 2.66 -5.97
C LEU A 11 5.47 2.36 -7.45
N VAL A 12 6.46 1.56 -7.84
CA VAL A 12 6.65 1.15 -9.25
C VAL A 12 5.43 0.39 -9.75
N GLU A 13 4.89 -0.53 -8.96
CA GLU A 13 3.69 -1.27 -9.32
C GLU A 13 2.48 -0.35 -9.46
N LEU A 14 2.33 0.62 -8.54
CA LEU A 14 1.27 1.60 -8.63
C LEU A 14 1.37 2.43 -9.91
N GLU A 15 2.57 2.86 -10.27
CA GLU A 15 2.80 3.63 -11.49
C GLU A 15 2.52 2.81 -12.76
N LYS A 16 2.85 1.52 -12.73
CA LYS A 16 2.60 0.63 -13.87
C LYS A 16 1.11 0.41 -14.14
N HIS A 17 0.33 0.25 -13.08
CA HIS A 17 -1.06 -0.20 -13.19
C HIS A 17 -2.10 0.87 -12.88
N GLY A 18 -1.68 2.01 -12.34
CA GLY A 18 -2.58 3.08 -11.93
C GLY A 18 -3.29 2.83 -10.62
N CYS A 19 -3.19 1.63 -10.07
CA CYS A 19 -3.71 1.26 -8.76
C CYS A 19 -2.88 0.11 -8.18
N LEU A 20 -2.96 -0.07 -6.87
CA LEU A 20 -2.22 -1.14 -6.19
C LEU A 20 -3.09 -1.66 -5.03
N TYR A 21 -3.48 -2.92 -5.11
CA TYR A 21 -4.27 -3.57 -4.07
C TYR A 21 -3.37 -4.10 -2.96
N GLN A 22 -3.76 -3.89 -1.71
CA GLN A 22 -2.99 -4.39 -0.57
C GLN A 22 -2.85 -5.92 -0.61
N ASP A 23 -3.90 -6.62 -1.00
CA ASP A 23 -3.87 -8.08 -1.09
C ASP A 23 -2.83 -8.57 -2.08
N ASP A 24 -2.61 -7.86 -3.18
CA ASP A 24 -1.57 -8.22 -4.15
C ASP A 24 -0.18 -8.03 -3.58
N VAL A 25 0.02 -6.99 -2.78
CA VAL A 25 1.30 -6.76 -2.09
C VAL A 25 1.56 -7.85 -1.06
N VAL A 26 0.55 -8.19 -0.26
CA VAL A 26 0.64 -9.28 0.73
C VAL A 26 1.03 -10.58 0.04
N ASP A 27 0.33 -10.94 -1.04
CA ASP A 27 0.60 -12.16 -1.79
C ASP A 27 2.04 -12.20 -2.33
N HIS A 28 2.52 -11.08 -2.88
CA HIS A 28 3.89 -10.98 -3.36
C HIS A 28 4.91 -11.21 -2.25
N LEU A 29 4.68 -10.59 -1.08
CA LEU A 29 5.60 -10.72 0.05
C LEU A 29 5.60 -12.14 0.62
N VAL A 30 4.45 -12.80 0.66
CA VAL A 30 4.37 -14.21 1.08
C VAL A 30 5.14 -15.10 0.10
N LYS A 31 4.89 -14.94 -1.19
CA LYS A 31 5.53 -15.78 -2.23
C LYS A 31 7.03 -15.55 -2.33
N SER A 32 7.51 -14.37 -2.03
CA SER A 32 8.94 -14.04 -2.06
C SER A 32 9.63 -14.27 -0.72
N GLN A 33 8.93 -14.84 0.27
CA GLN A 33 9.44 -15.14 1.60
C GLN A 33 9.89 -13.87 2.36
N ASN A 34 9.16 -12.78 2.16
CA ASN A 34 9.41 -11.50 2.84
C ASN A 34 8.33 -11.18 3.87
N GLU A 35 7.89 -12.18 4.62
CA GLU A 35 6.77 -12.05 5.56
C GLU A 35 7.07 -11.15 6.75
N THR A 36 8.34 -10.78 6.97
CA THR A 36 8.72 -9.84 8.03
C THR A 36 8.10 -8.46 7.84
N PHE A 37 7.63 -8.14 6.64
CA PHE A 37 6.95 -6.88 6.35
C PHE A 37 5.44 -6.93 6.58
N LEU A 38 4.94 -8.07 7.05
CA LEU A 38 3.52 -8.30 7.30
C LEU A 38 3.25 -8.40 8.79
N ARG A 39 1.98 -8.19 9.16
CA ARG A 39 1.46 -8.46 10.51
C ARG A 39 0.05 -8.98 10.40
N GLU A 40 -0.45 -9.63 11.46
CA GLU A 40 -1.86 -9.99 11.55
C GLU A 40 -2.66 -8.82 12.11
N ASN A 41 -3.82 -8.56 11.53
CA ASN A 41 -4.76 -7.60 12.09
C ASN A 41 -5.69 -8.28 13.12
N ALA A 42 -6.65 -7.52 13.66
CA ALA A 42 -7.58 -8.04 14.67
C ALA A 42 -8.45 -9.20 14.17
N ASP A 43 -8.65 -9.29 12.85
CA ASP A 43 -9.46 -10.35 12.23
C ASP A 43 -8.63 -11.59 11.83
N GLY A 44 -7.33 -11.60 12.13
CA GLY A 44 -6.44 -12.69 11.77
C GLY A 44 -5.94 -12.67 10.34
N ASN A 45 -6.18 -11.59 9.58
CA ASN A 45 -5.70 -11.44 8.22
C ASN A 45 -4.32 -10.81 8.19
N GLN A 46 -3.50 -11.22 7.22
CA GLN A 46 -2.20 -10.61 7.03
C GLN A 46 -2.34 -9.25 6.34
N VAL A 47 -1.69 -8.25 6.91
CA VAL A 47 -1.64 -6.89 6.36
C VAL A 47 -0.22 -6.37 6.42
N LEU A 48 0.06 -5.26 5.74
CA LEU A 48 1.38 -4.66 5.77
C LEU A 48 1.68 -4.10 7.17
N ASN A 49 2.92 -4.25 7.63
CA ASN A 49 3.28 -3.71 8.93
C ASN A 49 3.40 -2.19 8.88
N ARG A 50 3.43 -1.57 10.06
CA ARG A 50 3.42 -0.10 10.16
C ARG A 50 4.66 0.53 9.53
N ALA A 51 5.83 -0.08 9.67
CA ALA A 51 7.06 0.46 9.11
C ALA A 51 6.98 0.56 7.59
N LEU A 52 6.45 -0.47 6.94
CA LEU A 52 6.28 -0.47 5.49
C LEU A 52 5.25 0.57 5.06
N LEU A 53 4.11 0.63 5.75
CA LEU A 53 3.08 1.64 5.45
C LEU A 53 3.62 3.06 5.59
N ASN A 54 4.43 3.33 6.61
CA ASN A 54 5.03 4.64 6.82
C ASN A 54 6.03 5.00 5.70
N GLU A 55 6.85 4.06 5.27
CA GLU A 55 7.80 4.31 4.17
C GLU A 55 7.06 4.55 2.86
N PHE A 56 6.02 3.78 2.57
CA PHE A 56 5.20 3.99 1.38
C PHE A 56 4.49 5.35 1.43
N LYS A 57 3.97 5.72 2.59
CA LYS A 57 3.32 7.02 2.79
C LYS A 57 4.28 8.17 2.48
N LYS A 58 5.54 8.08 2.91
CA LYS A 58 6.54 9.12 2.62
C LYS A 58 6.75 9.30 1.13
N LEU A 59 6.70 8.23 0.35
CA LEU A 59 6.88 8.28 -1.10
C LEU A 59 5.64 8.80 -1.85
N THR A 60 4.47 8.75 -1.22
CA THR A 60 3.19 8.95 -1.90
C THR A 60 2.29 9.97 -1.18
N GLU A 61 2.86 10.81 -0.32
CA GLU A 61 2.12 11.62 0.63
C GLU A 61 1.11 12.58 -0.01
N THR A 62 1.46 13.18 -1.15
CA THR A 62 0.63 14.24 -1.75
C THR A 62 -0.18 13.79 -2.95
N ASN A 63 0.13 12.67 -3.57
CA ASN A 63 -0.45 12.31 -4.86
C ASN A 63 -1.12 10.94 -4.90
N VAL A 64 -1.23 10.26 -3.77
CA VAL A 64 -1.86 8.94 -3.68
C VAL A 64 -2.87 8.93 -2.55
N VAL A 65 -4.00 8.26 -2.76
CA VAL A 65 -5.02 8.06 -1.74
C VAL A 65 -5.26 6.57 -1.51
N TRP A 66 -5.72 6.25 -0.31
CA TRP A 66 -6.11 4.91 0.09
C TRP A 66 -7.63 4.78 0.00
N VAL A 67 -8.11 3.86 -0.83
CA VAL A 67 -9.54 3.60 -0.99
C VAL A 67 -9.95 2.54 0.02
N VAL A 68 -10.58 2.97 1.10
CA VAL A 68 -10.86 2.13 2.26
C VAL A 68 -11.75 0.91 1.95
N PRO A 69 -12.88 1.06 1.24
CA PRO A 69 -13.77 -0.09 1.01
C PRO A 69 -13.12 -1.23 0.25
N ASP A 70 -12.29 -0.92 -0.73
CA ASP A 70 -11.71 -1.91 -1.63
C ASP A 70 -10.24 -2.22 -1.32
N ARG A 71 -9.66 -1.54 -0.34
CA ARG A 71 -8.29 -1.75 0.15
C ARG A 71 -7.24 -1.67 -0.96
N TYR A 72 -7.26 -0.55 -1.71
CA TYR A 72 -6.23 -0.31 -2.71
C TYR A 72 -5.80 1.15 -2.70
N TRP A 73 -4.62 1.41 -3.25
CA TRP A 73 -4.10 2.76 -3.45
C TRP A 73 -4.30 3.16 -4.90
N ARG A 74 -4.58 4.44 -5.13
CA ARG A 74 -4.63 5.03 -6.46
C ARG A 74 -4.12 6.46 -6.42
N PHE A 75 -3.83 7.00 -7.59
CA PHE A 75 -3.43 8.40 -7.64
C PHE A 75 -4.61 9.31 -7.34
N ARG A 76 -4.29 10.44 -6.71
CA ARG A 76 -5.28 11.46 -6.36
C ARG A 76 -5.80 12.14 -7.61
N VAL A 77 -7.10 12.45 -7.64
CA VAL A 77 -7.74 13.25 -8.67
C VAL A 77 -8.30 14.51 -8.04
N LEU A 78 -8.72 15.48 -8.89
CA LEU A 78 -9.20 16.77 -8.40
C LEU A 78 -10.46 16.67 -7.53
N GLU A 79 -11.27 15.66 -7.75
CA GLU A 79 -12.52 15.43 -7.02
C GLU A 79 -12.30 14.82 -5.64
N ASP A 80 -11.10 14.37 -5.32
CA ASP A 80 -10.81 13.78 -4.02
C ASP A 80 -10.80 14.84 -2.94
N GLU A 81 -11.39 14.49 -1.80
CA GLU A 81 -11.34 15.34 -0.61
C GLU A 81 -9.91 15.45 -0.09
N THR A 82 -9.65 16.47 0.70
CA THR A 82 -8.38 16.63 1.39
C THR A 82 -8.16 15.44 2.33
N GLY A 83 -6.95 14.90 2.33
CA GLY A 83 -6.59 13.76 3.16
C GLY A 83 -6.18 12.57 2.32
N ARG A 84 -5.79 11.49 3.00
CA ARG A 84 -5.25 10.31 2.34
C ARG A 84 -6.30 9.27 1.97
N ASN A 85 -7.43 9.26 2.66
CA ASN A 85 -8.46 8.25 2.43
C ASN A 85 -9.48 8.73 1.41
N ALA A 86 -9.91 7.79 0.56
CA ALA A 86 -10.96 8.05 -0.42
C ALA A 86 -12.08 7.02 -0.25
N ARG A 87 -13.25 7.36 -0.75
CA ARG A 87 -14.43 6.49 -0.61
C ARG A 87 -14.65 5.55 -1.79
N GLY A 88 -13.75 5.55 -2.72
CA GLY A 88 -13.87 4.71 -3.91
C GLY A 88 -14.31 5.51 -5.14
#